data_cb36405641df44c259ec4d4ef30508f8
#
_entry.id   cb36405641df44c259ec4d4ef30508f8
#
_cell.length_a   1.000
_cell.length_b   1.000
_cell.length_c   1.000
_cell.angle_alpha   90.00
_cell.angle_beta   90.00
_cell.angle_gamma   90.00
#
_symmetry.space_group_name_H-M   'P 1'
#
loop_
_entity.id
_entity.type
_entity.pdbx_description
1 polymer ?
#
loop_
_entity_poly.entity_id
_entity_poly.type
_entity_poly.pdbx_seq_one_letter_code
_entity_poly.pdbx_strand_id
1 'polypeptide(L)'
;MGNGTQLGRVRGGTPLGRVRGLGAGGGAVVHHWWLQRVTAVGSLILVLWFVFSLVRLPALDYASTVMWVRQPVVAVPLMLLIVSVFWHFRLGVQVMLEDYLHGSKRVIALLALNFYTFALAALALFSVLKVALTTVAAG
;
A
#
# COMPACT_ATOMS: atom_id res chain seq x y z
N MET A 1 -27.22 48.18 -29.14
CA MET A 1 -26.15 47.21 -29.48
C MET A 1 -25.45 46.83 -28.17
N GLY A 2 -25.93 45.81 -27.51
CA GLY A 2 -25.41 45.36 -26.24
C GLY A 2 -24.33 44.32 -26.43
N ASN A 3 -23.12 44.66 -26.03
CA ASN A 3 -21.97 43.74 -26.02
C ASN A 3 -22.07 42.86 -24.78
N GLY A 4 -22.68 41.68 -24.94
CA GLY A 4 -22.80 40.69 -23.90
C GLY A 4 -21.44 40.06 -23.62
N THR A 5 -20.71 40.58 -22.65
CA THR A 5 -19.51 39.94 -22.09
C THR A 5 -19.89 38.62 -21.50
N GLN A 6 -19.62 37.54 -22.18
CA GLN A 6 -19.68 36.18 -21.69
C GLN A 6 -18.64 36.06 -20.57
N LEU A 7 -19.03 36.38 -19.34
CA LEU A 7 -18.27 36.02 -18.15
C LEU A 7 -18.27 34.51 -18.06
N GLY A 8 -17.28 33.90 -18.68
CA GLY A 8 -17.00 32.47 -18.49
C GLY A 8 -16.96 32.17 -16.99
N ARG A 9 -17.92 31.39 -16.56
CA ARG A 9 -18.03 30.91 -15.16
C ARG A 9 -16.79 30.11 -14.84
N VAL A 10 -15.76 30.84 -14.36
CA VAL A 10 -14.57 30.19 -13.80
C VAL A 10 -15.02 29.39 -12.56
N ARG A 11 -15.22 28.10 -12.73
CA ARG A 11 -15.32 27.16 -11.61
C ARG A 11 -13.96 27.08 -10.92
N GLY A 12 -13.55 28.14 -10.31
CA GLY A 12 -12.35 28.21 -9.49
C GLY A 12 -12.78 28.60 -8.08
N GLY A 13 -12.50 27.77 -7.11
CA GLY A 13 -12.66 28.13 -5.72
C GLY A 13 -11.97 29.45 -5.41
N THR A 14 -12.39 30.15 -4.36
CA THR A 14 -11.82 31.44 -3.94
C THR A 14 -10.30 31.36 -3.84
N PRO A 15 -9.56 32.46 -4.11
CA PRO A 15 -8.10 32.48 -3.99
C PRO A 15 -7.61 31.96 -2.63
N LEU A 16 -8.34 32.23 -1.56
CA LEU A 16 -8.09 31.71 -0.21
C LEU A 16 -8.29 30.20 -0.11
N GLY A 17 -9.23 29.59 -0.83
CA GLY A 17 -9.41 28.15 -0.89
C GLY A 17 -8.26 27.43 -1.58
N ARG A 18 -7.64 28.06 -2.61
CA ARG A 18 -6.44 27.52 -3.26
C ARG A 18 -5.21 27.59 -2.36
N VAL A 19 -5.02 28.68 -1.65
CA VAL A 19 -3.89 28.86 -0.71
C VAL A 19 -3.99 27.91 0.48
N ARG A 20 -5.20 27.55 0.91
CA ARG A 20 -5.43 26.61 2.02
C ARG A 20 -5.48 25.14 1.59
N GLY A 21 -5.19 24.84 0.32
CA GLY A 21 -5.22 23.45 -0.18
C GLY A 21 -6.60 22.81 -0.24
N LEU A 22 -7.68 23.62 -0.03
CA LEU A 22 -9.08 23.15 -0.08
C LEU A 22 -9.62 23.10 -1.52
N GLY A 23 -8.79 23.37 -2.55
CA GLY A 23 -9.12 23.16 -3.95
C GLY A 23 -9.10 21.69 -4.34
N ALA A 24 -9.59 21.35 -5.53
CA ALA A 24 -9.69 19.98 -6.05
C ALA A 24 -8.38 19.17 -6.00
N GLY A 25 -7.21 19.80 -5.91
CA GLY A 25 -5.90 19.15 -5.71
C GLY A 25 -5.55 18.84 -4.25
N GLY A 26 -6.12 19.56 -3.27
CA GLY A 26 -5.78 19.38 -1.87
C GLY A 26 -6.28 18.07 -1.27
N GLY A 27 -7.43 17.58 -1.73
CA GLY A 27 -8.00 16.31 -1.27
C GLY A 27 -7.13 15.11 -1.61
N ALA A 28 -6.52 15.08 -2.80
CA ALA A 28 -5.65 13.98 -3.21
C ALA A 28 -4.35 13.91 -2.39
N VAL A 29 -3.75 15.07 -2.09
CA VAL A 29 -2.51 15.17 -1.28
C VAL A 29 -2.78 14.74 0.16
N VAL A 30 -3.88 15.21 0.76
CA VAL A 30 -4.28 14.83 2.12
C VAL A 30 -4.58 13.34 2.21
N HIS A 31 -5.28 12.78 1.23
CA HIS A 31 -5.60 11.35 1.17
C HIS A 31 -4.33 10.49 1.07
N HIS A 32 -3.37 10.87 0.21
CA HIS A 32 -2.09 10.17 0.07
C HIS A 32 -1.29 10.20 1.38
N TRP A 33 -1.18 11.38 2.02
CA TRP A 33 -0.52 11.55 3.30
C TRP A 33 -1.17 10.72 4.42
N TRP A 34 -2.50 10.68 4.45
CA TRP A 34 -3.26 9.91 5.43
C TRP A 34 -3.06 8.40 5.25
N LEU A 35 -3.15 7.90 4.02
CA LEU A 35 -2.91 6.50 3.69
C LEU A 35 -1.50 6.05 4.09
N GLN A 36 -0.50 6.89 3.85
CA GLN A 36 0.88 6.58 4.24
C GLN A 36 1.03 6.42 5.76
N ARG A 37 0.36 7.24 6.54
CA ARG A 37 0.38 7.13 8.01
C ARG A 37 -0.39 5.92 8.53
N VAL A 38 -1.56 5.68 8.01
CA VAL A 38 -2.39 4.54 8.41
C VAL A 38 -1.67 3.21 8.08
N THR A 39 -1.08 3.11 6.90
CA THR A 39 -0.31 1.92 6.52
C THR A 39 0.97 1.76 7.33
N ALA A 40 1.63 2.85 7.73
CA ALA A 40 2.80 2.78 8.59
C ALA A 40 2.45 2.20 9.97
N VAL A 41 1.41 2.72 10.60
CA VAL A 41 0.94 2.22 11.91
C VAL A 41 0.46 0.78 11.80
N GLY A 42 -0.33 0.46 10.78
CA GLY A 42 -0.80 -0.90 10.53
C GLY A 42 0.35 -1.88 10.31
N SER A 43 1.33 -1.51 9.50
CA SER A 43 2.54 -2.31 9.27
C SER A 43 3.34 -2.52 10.55
N LEU A 44 3.51 -1.48 11.38
CA LEU A 44 4.24 -1.58 12.63
C LEU A 44 3.59 -2.58 13.59
N ILE A 45 2.28 -2.49 13.79
CA ILE A 45 1.54 -3.39 14.67
C ILE A 45 1.64 -4.84 14.16
N LEU A 46 1.43 -5.04 12.85
CA LEU A 46 1.48 -6.37 12.25
C LEU A 46 2.89 -6.97 12.24
N VAL A 47 3.95 -6.16 12.06
CA VAL A 47 5.34 -6.60 12.16
C VAL A 47 5.67 -7.02 13.60
N LEU A 48 5.28 -6.23 14.60
CA LEU A 48 5.48 -6.58 16.00
C LEU A 48 4.75 -7.87 16.36
N TRP A 49 3.51 -8.03 15.92
CA TRP A 49 2.75 -9.27 16.07
C TRP A 49 3.47 -10.46 15.41
N PHE A 50 3.97 -10.27 14.18
CA PHE A 50 4.68 -11.31 13.42
C PHE A 50 5.95 -11.76 14.12
N VAL A 51 6.81 -10.82 14.53
CA VAL A 51 8.05 -11.12 15.26
C VAL A 51 7.76 -11.86 16.57
N PHE A 52 6.79 -11.37 17.34
CA PHE A 52 6.40 -11.98 18.58
C PHE A 52 5.82 -13.41 18.39
N SER A 53 5.06 -13.61 17.34
CA SER A 53 4.50 -14.89 16.97
C SER A 53 5.58 -15.88 16.51
N LEU A 54 6.59 -15.40 15.75
CA LEU A 54 7.76 -16.21 15.35
C LEU A 54 8.60 -16.66 16.55
N VAL A 55 8.86 -15.77 17.50
CA VAL A 55 9.65 -16.10 18.70
C VAL A 55 8.97 -17.16 19.55
N ARG A 56 7.65 -17.28 19.47
CA ARG A 56 6.88 -18.30 20.19
C ARG A 56 6.84 -19.66 19.48
N LEU A 57 7.36 -19.79 18.26
CA LEU A 57 7.45 -21.10 17.62
C LEU A 57 8.45 -22.00 18.38
N PRO A 58 8.08 -23.26 18.63
CA PRO A 58 8.96 -24.22 19.32
C PRO A 58 10.24 -24.52 18.55
N ALA A 59 10.17 -24.49 17.21
CA ALA A 59 11.29 -24.68 16.31
C ALA A 59 11.04 -23.94 14.99
N LEU A 60 12.10 -23.44 14.35
CA LEU A 60 12.06 -22.79 13.04
C LEU A 60 12.36 -23.80 11.92
N ASP A 61 11.83 -25.00 12.05
CA ASP A 61 11.89 -26.01 10.99
C ASP A 61 10.72 -25.87 10.02
N TYR A 62 10.85 -26.50 8.85
CA TYR A 62 9.84 -26.44 7.79
C TYR A 62 8.46 -26.92 8.25
N ALA A 63 8.42 -28.05 8.95
CA ALA A 63 7.16 -28.64 9.39
C ALA A 63 6.41 -27.74 10.38
N SER A 64 7.08 -27.23 11.40
CA SER A 64 6.51 -26.31 12.39
C SER A 64 6.04 -25.00 11.76
N THR A 65 6.82 -24.45 10.84
CA THR A 65 6.46 -23.23 10.13
C THR A 65 5.22 -23.40 9.25
N VAL A 66 5.14 -24.51 8.51
CA VAL A 66 3.97 -24.83 7.69
C VAL A 66 2.72 -25.02 8.54
N MET A 67 2.82 -25.76 9.64
CA MET A 67 1.71 -25.97 10.58
C MET A 67 1.25 -24.66 11.21
N TRP A 68 2.17 -23.77 11.52
CA TRP A 68 1.87 -22.44 12.05
C TRP A 68 1.13 -21.55 11.04
N VAL A 69 1.64 -21.45 9.78
CA VAL A 69 1.00 -20.64 8.73
C VAL A 69 -0.39 -21.18 8.35
N ARG A 70 -0.65 -22.46 8.51
CA ARG A 70 -1.96 -23.08 8.25
C ARG A 70 -3.07 -22.62 9.20
N GLN A 71 -2.71 -22.15 10.37
CA GLN A 71 -3.71 -21.63 11.30
C GLN A 71 -4.34 -20.34 10.73
N PRO A 72 -5.68 -20.26 10.61
CA PRO A 72 -6.35 -19.07 10.07
C PRO A 72 -6.00 -17.79 10.85
N VAL A 73 -5.80 -17.93 12.17
CA VAL A 73 -5.39 -16.83 13.07
C VAL A 73 -4.00 -16.31 12.73
N VAL A 74 -3.18 -17.08 12.02
CA VAL A 74 -1.84 -16.70 11.56
C VAL A 74 -1.89 -16.26 10.09
N ALA A 75 -2.55 -17.05 9.24
CA ALA A 75 -2.61 -16.78 7.80
C ALA A 75 -3.25 -15.42 7.50
N VAL A 76 -4.35 -15.06 8.17
CA VAL A 76 -5.06 -13.79 7.93
C VAL A 76 -4.20 -12.58 8.30
N PRO A 77 -3.64 -12.45 9.51
CA PRO A 77 -2.75 -11.34 9.82
C PRO A 77 -1.50 -11.30 8.94
N LEU A 78 -0.96 -12.46 8.53
CA LEU A 78 0.19 -12.53 7.63
C LEU A 78 -0.14 -11.97 6.24
N MET A 79 -1.31 -12.28 5.70
CA MET A 79 -1.78 -11.68 4.44
C MET A 79 -2.01 -10.17 4.58
N LEU A 80 -2.59 -9.71 5.69
CA LEU A 80 -2.76 -8.28 5.97
C LEU A 80 -1.40 -7.57 6.10
N LEU A 81 -0.42 -8.22 6.72
CA LEU A 81 0.95 -7.72 6.81
C LEU A 81 1.56 -7.51 5.43
N ILE A 82 1.46 -8.51 4.55
CA ILE A 82 1.94 -8.43 3.16
C ILE A 82 1.31 -7.23 2.46
N VAL A 83 -0.01 -7.12 2.47
CA VAL A 83 -0.72 -6.00 1.82
C VAL A 83 -0.28 -4.66 2.39
N SER A 84 -0.22 -4.53 3.72
CA SER A 84 0.14 -3.28 4.40
C SER A 84 1.58 -2.85 4.09
N VAL A 85 2.54 -3.78 4.15
CA VAL A 85 3.95 -3.52 3.88
C VAL A 85 4.18 -3.13 2.42
N PHE A 86 3.62 -3.88 1.47
CA PHE A 86 3.77 -3.57 0.05
C PHE A 86 3.10 -2.25 -0.32
N TRP A 87 1.95 -1.95 0.26
CA TRP A 87 1.27 -0.68 0.03
C TRP A 87 2.07 0.50 0.60
N HIS A 88 2.55 0.37 1.82
CA HIS A 88 3.39 1.38 2.46
C HIS A 88 4.70 1.62 1.69
N PHE A 89 5.37 0.55 1.30
CA PHE A 89 6.57 0.59 0.47
C PHE A 89 6.33 1.33 -0.85
N ARG A 90 5.24 0.98 -1.55
CA ARG A 90 4.86 1.65 -2.81
C ARG A 90 4.69 3.16 -2.61
N LEU A 91 3.94 3.57 -1.58
CA LEU A 91 3.72 4.98 -1.29
C LEU A 91 5.02 5.71 -0.96
N GLY A 92 5.91 5.11 -0.19
CA GLY A 92 7.19 5.70 0.18
C GLY A 92 8.14 5.85 -1.03
N VAL A 93 8.28 4.80 -1.84
CA VAL A 93 9.12 4.83 -3.05
C VAL A 93 8.53 5.78 -4.10
N GLN A 94 7.21 5.86 -4.21
CA GLN A 94 6.56 6.81 -5.13
C GLN A 94 6.98 8.25 -4.83
N VAL A 95 6.92 8.68 -3.57
CA VAL A 95 7.33 10.03 -3.16
C VAL A 95 8.80 10.27 -3.53
N MET A 96 9.68 9.32 -3.20
CA MET A 96 11.09 9.41 -3.55
C MET A 96 11.32 9.55 -5.07
N LEU A 97 10.65 8.74 -5.88
CA LEU A 97 10.76 8.80 -7.33
C LEU A 97 10.24 10.13 -7.90
N GLU A 98 9.19 10.68 -7.30
CA GLU A 98 8.61 11.97 -7.70
C GLU A 98 9.56 13.14 -7.43
N ASP A 99 10.36 13.06 -6.36
CA ASP A 99 11.32 14.09 -5.99
C ASP A 99 12.58 14.05 -6.88
N TYR A 100 13.05 12.86 -7.24
CA TYR A 100 14.33 12.70 -7.96
C TYR A 100 14.17 12.60 -9.48
N LEU A 101 13.03 12.14 -9.99
CA LEU A 101 12.82 11.91 -11.42
C LEU A 101 11.85 12.92 -12.04
N HIS A 102 12.21 13.42 -13.21
CA HIS A 102 11.42 14.39 -13.98
C HIS A 102 11.13 13.88 -15.40
N GLY A 103 10.06 14.39 -15.99
CA GLY A 103 9.69 14.07 -17.38
C GLY A 103 9.30 12.59 -17.59
N SER A 104 9.64 12.05 -18.75
CA SER A 104 9.26 10.69 -19.16
C SER A 104 9.84 9.60 -18.24
N LYS A 105 11.03 9.81 -17.69
CA LYS A 105 11.68 8.87 -16.76
C LYS A 105 10.84 8.64 -15.50
N ARG A 106 10.22 9.69 -14.97
CA ARG A 106 9.31 9.59 -13.83
C ARG A 106 8.13 8.67 -14.13
N VAL A 107 7.49 8.84 -15.28
CA VAL A 107 6.32 8.03 -15.67
C VAL A 107 6.69 6.54 -15.78
N ILE A 108 7.80 6.24 -16.45
CA ILE A 108 8.29 4.87 -16.62
C ILE A 108 8.63 4.25 -15.26
N ALA A 109 9.32 4.97 -14.39
CA ALA A 109 9.69 4.49 -13.06
C ALA A 109 8.48 4.21 -12.18
N LEU A 110 7.46 5.09 -12.18
CA LEU A 110 6.22 4.90 -11.43
C LEU A 110 5.41 3.71 -11.98
N LEU A 111 5.40 3.53 -13.29
CA LEU A 111 4.73 2.40 -13.91
C LEU A 111 5.42 1.08 -13.52
N ALA A 112 6.75 1.03 -13.62
CA ALA A 112 7.55 -0.12 -13.20
C ALA A 112 7.37 -0.44 -11.71
N LEU A 113 7.41 0.59 -10.83
CA LEU A 113 7.15 0.43 -9.41
C LEU A 113 5.80 -0.22 -9.14
N ASN A 114 4.73 0.26 -9.82
CA ASN A 114 3.40 -0.29 -9.66
C ASN A 114 3.34 -1.77 -10.07
N PHE A 115 3.80 -2.11 -11.28
CA PHE A 115 3.79 -3.49 -11.76
C PHE A 115 4.60 -4.42 -10.85
N TYR A 116 5.81 -4.00 -10.48
CA TYR A 116 6.69 -4.79 -9.62
C TYR A 116 6.08 -5.02 -8.24
N THR A 117 5.55 -3.98 -7.61
CA THR A 117 4.94 -4.07 -6.27
C THR A 117 3.72 -4.98 -6.27
N PHE A 118 2.82 -4.82 -7.25
CA PHE A 118 1.63 -5.67 -7.35
C PHE A 118 1.96 -7.12 -7.69
N ALA A 119 2.92 -7.37 -8.57
CA ALA A 119 3.35 -8.72 -8.90
C ALA A 119 3.95 -9.45 -7.69
N LEU A 120 4.84 -8.79 -6.95
CA LEU A 120 5.43 -9.37 -5.75
C LEU A 120 4.40 -9.58 -4.63
N ALA A 121 3.51 -8.61 -4.41
CA ALA A 121 2.45 -8.74 -3.42
C ALA A 121 1.52 -9.93 -3.77
N ALA A 122 1.14 -10.07 -5.02
CA ALA A 122 0.31 -11.19 -5.49
C ALA A 122 1.01 -12.54 -5.30
N LEU A 123 2.29 -12.65 -5.64
CA LEU A 123 3.09 -13.87 -5.43
C LEU A 123 3.19 -14.21 -3.95
N ALA A 124 3.45 -13.22 -3.07
CA ALA A 124 3.54 -13.42 -1.64
C ALA A 124 2.19 -13.89 -1.05
N LEU A 125 1.09 -13.24 -1.43
CA LEU A 125 -0.26 -13.63 -1.02
C LEU A 125 -0.62 -15.03 -1.50
N PHE A 126 -0.33 -15.34 -2.76
CA PHE A 126 -0.55 -16.68 -3.31
C PHE A 126 0.24 -17.75 -2.56
N SER A 127 1.50 -17.46 -2.19
CA SER A 127 2.34 -18.39 -1.44
C SER A 127 1.76 -18.70 -0.07
N VAL A 128 1.33 -17.67 0.67
CA VAL A 128 0.68 -17.86 1.98
C VAL A 128 -0.63 -18.62 1.84
N LEU A 129 -1.45 -18.25 0.87
CA LEU A 129 -2.74 -18.89 0.62
C LEU A 129 -2.56 -20.36 0.22
N LYS A 130 -1.59 -20.66 -0.64
CA LYS A 130 -1.25 -22.03 -1.03
C LYS A 130 -0.89 -22.87 0.20
N VAL A 131 -0.02 -22.38 1.08
CA VAL A 131 0.36 -23.08 2.29
C VAL A 131 -0.82 -23.25 3.24
N ALA A 132 -1.63 -22.20 3.41
CA ALA A 132 -2.80 -22.22 4.31
C ALA A 132 -3.88 -23.21 3.84
N LEU A 133 -4.09 -23.34 2.52
CA LEU A 133 -5.14 -24.20 1.95
C LEU A 133 -4.65 -25.60 1.54
N THR A 134 -3.35 -25.83 1.45
CA THR A 134 -2.84 -27.16 1.09
C THR A 134 -3.15 -28.14 2.22
N THR A 135 -4.05 -29.08 1.99
CA THR A 135 -4.23 -30.22 2.87
C THR A 135 -2.97 -31.09 2.80
N VAL A 136 -2.40 -31.45 3.94
CA VAL A 136 -1.43 -32.56 3.96
C VAL A 136 -2.23 -33.76 3.54
N ALA A 137 -2.00 -34.27 2.32
CA ALA A 137 -2.34 -35.64 2.02
C ALA A 137 -1.63 -36.47 3.09
N ALA A 138 -2.41 -37.08 3.98
CA ALA A 138 -1.90 -38.02 4.95
C ALA A 138 -1.30 -39.17 4.13
N GLY A 139 0.04 -39.18 4.06
CA GLY A 139 0.81 -40.34 3.60
C GLY A 139 0.99 -41.27 4.77
#